data_118e5d4a91b22320839fb24a83b0bf80
#
_entry.id   118e5d4a91b22320839fb24a83b0bf80
#
_cell.length_a   1.000
_cell.length_b   1.000
_cell.length_c   1.000
_cell.angle_alpha   90.00
_cell.angle_beta   90.00
_cell.angle_gamma   90.00
#
_symmetry.space_group_name_H-M   'P 1'
#
loop_
_entity.id
_entity.type
_entity.pdbx_description
1 polymer ?
#
loop_
_entity_poly.entity_id
_entity_poly.type
_entity_poly.pdbx_seq_one_letter_code
_entity_poly.pdbx_strand_id
1 'polypeptide(L)'
;MSCNFTVNKYNDIHEIRIKGKARKDWEQWVLLTSDRHWDNPKSDRLLQTEHLKLAKERNAIIIDNGDLLCVMQGKYDPRGSKSGIRPEHNVDHYLDKVIDDAANYFAPYGENFAFLVVGNHEASVSKRCETNISQRFADQLKLKCPASQIHVGGITGYIRLRFDIDTTHCSYLID
;
A
#
# COMPACT_ATOMS: atom_id res chain seq x y z
N MET A 1 -5.97 -15.81 10.70
CA MET A 1 -6.46 -14.88 11.74
C MET A 1 -6.71 -13.57 11.04
N SER A 2 -7.88 -12.95 11.22
CA SER A 2 -8.15 -11.64 10.63
C SER A 2 -7.35 -10.56 11.36
N CYS A 3 -6.86 -9.55 10.61
CA CYS A 3 -6.15 -8.42 11.21
C CYS A 3 -7.05 -7.68 12.22
N ASN A 4 -6.50 -7.34 13.39
CA ASN A 4 -7.22 -6.70 14.50
C ASN A 4 -7.24 -5.18 14.38
N PHE A 5 -7.38 -4.63 13.17
CA PHE A 5 -7.44 -3.20 12.98
C PHE A 5 -8.61 -2.78 12.09
N THR A 6 -8.97 -1.51 12.18
CA THR A 6 -9.89 -0.84 11.27
C THR A 6 -9.27 0.48 10.82
N VAL A 7 -9.53 0.90 9.58
CA VAL A 7 -9.04 2.18 9.06
C VAL A 7 -10.23 3.13 8.89
N ASN A 8 -10.10 4.34 9.43
CA ASN A 8 -11.09 5.39 9.33
C ASN A 8 -10.43 6.69 8.87
N LYS A 9 -11.20 7.56 8.24
CA LYS A 9 -10.74 8.88 7.82
C LYS A 9 -11.52 9.96 8.58
N TYR A 10 -10.79 10.88 9.20
CA TYR A 10 -11.33 12.05 9.89
C TYR A 10 -10.65 13.30 9.35
N ASN A 11 -11.31 14.04 8.46
CA ASN A 11 -10.72 15.16 7.72
C ASN A 11 -9.41 14.72 7.02
N ASP A 12 -8.27 15.30 7.43
CA ASP A 12 -6.95 15.02 6.86
C ASP A 12 -6.16 13.96 7.63
N ILE A 13 -6.77 13.34 8.65
CA ILE A 13 -6.14 12.30 9.47
C ILE A 13 -6.73 10.94 9.09
N HIS A 14 -5.87 10.00 8.76
CA HIS A 14 -6.24 8.59 8.66
C HIS A 14 -5.93 7.88 9.98
N GLU A 15 -6.94 7.31 10.61
CA GLU A 15 -6.80 6.59 11.87
C GLU A 15 -6.78 5.09 11.62
N ILE A 16 -5.70 4.43 12.00
CA ILE A 16 -5.60 2.98 12.07
C ILE A 16 -5.86 2.59 13.53
N ARG A 17 -7.04 2.07 13.79
CA ARG A 17 -7.49 1.68 15.12
C ARG A 17 -7.21 0.21 15.36
N ILE A 18 -6.36 -0.07 16.32
CA ILE A 18 -5.87 -1.40 16.66
C ILE A 18 -6.50 -1.84 17.98
N LYS A 19 -7.13 -3.02 17.99
CA LYS A 19 -7.71 -3.60 19.19
C LYS A 19 -6.81 -4.69 19.74
N GLY A 20 -6.54 -4.66 21.03
CA GLY A 20 -5.72 -5.65 21.71
C GLY A 20 -6.24 -5.97 23.10
N LYS A 21 -5.57 -6.94 23.74
CA LYS A 21 -5.82 -7.31 25.14
C LYS A 21 -4.59 -7.03 25.95
N ALA A 22 -4.76 -6.48 27.15
CA ALA A 22 -3.67 -6.23 28.07
C ALA A 22 -3.05 -7.56 28.55
N ARG A 23 -1.99 -7.99 27.87
CA ARG A 23 -1.17 -9.14 28.24
C ARG A 23 0.28 -8.74 28.17
N LYS A 24 1.12 -9.36 29.04
CA LYS A 24 2.55 -9.05 29.16
C LYS A 24 3.31 -9.26 27.84
N ASP A 25 2.85 -10.17 27.00
CA ASP A 25 3.44 -10.60 25.75
C ASP A 25 2.68 -10.06 24.51
N TRP A 26 1.76 -9.11 24.70
CA TRP A 26 1.04 -8.53 23.58
C TRP A 26 1.92 -7.55 22.79
N GLU A 27 1.98 -7.75 21.50
CA GLU A 27 2.71 -6.90 20.57
C GLU A 27 1.91 -6.70 19.29
N GLN A 28 2.13 -5.58 18.63
CA GLN A 28 1.60 -5.30 17.28
C GLN A 28 2.76 -4.92 16.37
N TRP A 29 2.95 -5.72 15.36
CA TRP A 29 3.93 -5.45 14.32
C TRP A 29 3.36 -4.52 13.26
N VAL A 30 4.20 -3.60 12.77
CA VAL A 30 3.90 -2.70 11.66
C VAL A 30 5.04 -2.81 10.66
N LEU A 31 4.71 -3.10 9.42
CA LEU A 31 5.64 -3.04 8.30
C LEU A 31 5.50 -1.67 7.64
N LEU A 32 6.48 -0.80 7.85
CA LEU A 32 6.61 0.47 7.14
C LEU A 32 7.46 0.25 5.89
N THR A 33 6.95 0.62 4.74
CA THR A 33 7.65 0.49 3.47
C THR A 33 7.52 1.75 2.62
N SER A 34 8.43 1.91 1.66
CA SER A 34 8.46 2.99 0.68
C SER A 34 9.22 2.49 -0.55
N ASP A 35 9.03 3.16 -1.68
CA ASP A 35 9.86 3.00 -2.88
C ASP A 35 9.97 1.55 -3.39
N ARG A 36 8.88 0.82 -3.35
CA ARG A 36 8.87 -0.57 -3.82
C ARG A 36 9.07 -0.68 -5.31
N HIS A 37 8.56 0.29 -6.08
CA HIS A 37 8.64 0.30 -7.55
C HIS A 37 8.37 -1.08 -8.14
N TRP A 38 7.30 -1.72 -7.69
CA TRP A 38 7.03 -3.14 -7.91
C TRP A 38 7.07 -3.57 -9.37
N ASP A 39 6.61 -2.72 -10.28
CA ASP A 39 6.57 -2.97 -11.72
C ASP A 39 7.92 -2.70 -12.43
N ASN A 40 8.91 -2.14 -11.72
CA ASN A 40 10.23 -1.89 -12.30
C ASN A 40 11.03 -3.22 -12.43
N PRO A 41 11.69 -3.48 -13.57
CA PRO A 41 12.54 -4.67 -13.74
C PRO A 41 13.68 -4.78 -12.73
N LYS A 42 14.17 -3.65 -12.21
CA LYS A 42 15.27 -3.59 -11.23
C LYS A 42 14.81 -3.75 -9.79
N SER A 43 13.50 -3.80 -9.56
CA SER A 43 12.93 -4.01 -8.24
C SER A 43 13.18 -5.44 -7.75
N ASP A 44 13.64 -5.58 -6.51
CA ASP A 44 13.86 -6.89 -5.88
C ASP A 44 12.52 -7.45 -5.36
N ARG A 45 11.77 -8.11 -6.25
CA ARG A 45 10.50 -8.74 -5.89
C ARG A 45 10.65 -9.91 -4.92
N LEU A 46 11.81 -10.55 -4.88
CA LEU A 46 12.04 -11.66 -3.93
C LEU A 46 12.09 -11.14 -2.51
N LEU A 47 12.91 -10.12 -2.26
CA LEU A 47 13.01 -9.45 -0.96
C LEU A 47 11.64 -8.86 -0.55
N GLN A 48 10.92 -8.21 -1.46
CA GLN A 48 9.58 -7.70 -1.19
C GLN A 48 8.61 -8.82 -0.77
N THR A 49 8.69 -9.98 -1.44
CA THR A 49 7.85 -11.14 -1.10
C THR A 49 8.19 -11.68 0.29
N GLU A 50 9.47 -11.72 0.67
CA GLU A 50 9.90 -12.14 2.01
C GLU A 50 9.37 -11.22 3.09
N HIS A 51 9.47 -9.89 2.89
CA HIS A 51 8.91 -8.91 3.83
C HIS A 51 7.39 -9.06 3.97
N LEU A 52 6.67 -9.27 2.88
CA LEU A 52 5.23 -9.45 2.91
C LEU A 52 4.80 -10.75 3.57
N LYS A 53 5.54 -11.85 3.34
CA LYS A 53 5.31 -13.13 4.04
C LYS A 53 5.51 -12.97 5.53
N LEU A 54 6.62 -12.34 5.95
CA LEU A 54 6.89 -12.07 7.36
C LEU A 54 5.82 -11.19 8.00
N ALA A 55 5.34 -10.15 7.28
CA ALA A 55 4.24 -9.31 7.74
C ALA A 55 2.96 -10.13 7.96
N LYS A 56 2.63 -11.02 7.02
CA LYS A 56 1.47 -11.90 7.14
C LYS A 56 1.61 -12.87 8.31
N GLU A 57 2.75 -13.52 8.46
CA GLU A 57 3.03 -14.46 9.57
C GLU A 57 2.90 -13.79 10.94
N ARG A 58 3.37 -12.55 11.07
CA ARG A 58 3.29 -11.75 12.30
C ARG A 58 1.99 -10.99 12.46
N ASN A 59 1.05 -11.14 11.54
CA ASN A 59 -0.17 -10.34 11.51
C ASN A 59 0.12 -8.82 11.58
N ALA A 60 1.19 -8.39 10.90
CA ALA A 60 1.61 -7.00 10.89
C ALA A 60 0.68 -6.12 10.04
N ILE A 61 0.51 -4.89 10.46
CA ILE A 61 -0.16 -3.86 9.66
C ILE A 61 0.83 -3.35 8.63
N ILE A 62 0.44 -3.27 7.36
CA ILE A 62 1.27 -2.74 6.28
C ILE A 62 0.87 -1.29 5.99
N ILE A 63 1.84 -0.39 6.09
CA ILE A 63 1.75 1.01 5.70
C ILE A 63 2.82 1.26 4.63
N ASP A 64 2.39 1.66 3.45
CA ASP A 64 3.29 1.97 2.34
C ASP A 64 3.33 3.48 2.11
N ASN A 65 4.51 4.06 2.21
CA ASN A 65 4.73 5.51 2.16
C ASN A 65 4.92 6.04 0.73
N GLY A 66 4.36 5.34 -0.26
CA GLY A 66 4.34 5.76 -1.65
C GLY A 66 5.45 5.17 -2.51
N ASP A 67 5.34 5.46 -3.80
CA ASP A 67 6.15 4.85 -4.85
C ASP A 67 6.09 3.31 -4.84
N LEU A 68 4.90 2.80 -4.49
CA LEU A 68 4.58 1.37 -4.60
C LEU A 68 4.76 0.89 -6.04
N LEU A 69 4.29 1.71 -6.99
CA LEU A 69 4.40 1.48 -8.42
C LEU A 69 5.37 2.48 -9.06
N CYS A 70 6.20 1.99 -9.97
CA CYS A 70 7.10 2.84 -10.76
C CYS A 70 6.33 3.65 -11.80
N VAL A 71 5.51 2.99 -12.60
CA VAL A 71 4.57 3.51 -13.63
C VAL A 71 5.05 4.70 -14.48
N MET A 72 6.36 4.95 -14.51
CA MET A 72 6.99 6.06 -15.24
C MET A 72 7.18 5.77 -16.73
N GLN A 73 6.67 4.64 -17.22
CA GLN A 73 6.83 4.20 -18.58
C GLN A 73 5.67 4.64 -19.49
N GLY A 74 4.78 5.45 -18.94
CA GLY A 74 3.64 6.00 -19.67
C GLY A 74 4.07 6.90 -20.83
N LYS A 75 3.28 6.93 -21.88
CA LYS A 75 3.54 7.62 -23.16
C LYS A 75 3.96 9.10 -23.00
N TYR A 76 3.54 9.76 -21.94
CA TYR A 76 3.74 11.18 -21.70
C TYR A 76 4.76 11.51 -20.61
N ASP A 77 5.41 10.51 -19.99
CA ASP A 77 6.46 10.78 -19.01
C ASP A 77 7.81 10.93 -19.73
N PRO A 78 8.46 12.12 -19.69
CA PRO A 78 9.73 12.35 -20.35
C PRO A 78 10.88 11.52 -19.78
N ARG A 79 10.69 10.94 -18.57
CA ARG A 79 11.65 10.01 -17.95
C ARG A 79 11.40 8.57 -18.39
N GLY A 80 10.29 8.33 -19.10
CA GLY A 80 9.87 7.01 -19.53
C GLY A 80 10.85 6.41 -20.55
N SER A 81 11.14 5.13 -20.38
CA SER A 81 11.90 4.34 -21.34
C SER A 81 11.24 2.97 -21.49
N LYS A 82 10.88 2.59 -22.70
CA LYS A 82 10.33 1.26 -22.97
C LYS A 82 11.27 0.12 -22.57
N SER A 83 12.58 0.37 -22.51
CA SER A 83 13.55 -0.60 -22.00
C SER A 83 13.45 -0.85 -20.49
N GLY A 84 12.77 0.02 -19.76
CA GLY A 84 12.48 -0.12 -18.34
C GLY A 84 11.13 -0.78 -18.02
N ILE A 85 10.41 -1.26 -19.04
CA ILE A 85 9.15 -1.98 -18.85
C ILE A 85 9.43 -3.48 -18.71
N ARG A 86 8.79 -4.15 -17.75
CA ARG A 86 8.81 -5.61 -17.70
C ARG A 86 8.11 -6.18 -18.95
N PRO A 87 8.60 -7.30 -19.51
CA PRO A 87 8.01 -7.88 -20.71
C PRO A 87 6.49 -8.11 -20.60
N GLU A 88 6.03 -8.58 -19.44
CA GLU A 88 4.62 -8.81 -19.14
C GLU A 88 3.74 -7.56 -19.12
N HIS A 89 4.35 -6.39 -18.91
CA HIS A 89 3.66 -5.09 -18.88
C HIS A 89 3.79 -4.30 -20.18
N ASN A 90 4.54 -4.80 -21.18
CA ASN A 90 4.72 -4.11 -22.46
C ASN A 90 3.55 -4.36 -23.41
N VAL A 91 2.39 -3.80 -23.06
CA VAL A 91 1.12 -3.92 -23.75
C VAL A 91 0.48 -2.53 -23.96
N ASP A 92 -0.51 -2.43 -24.85
CA ASP A 92 -1.16 -1.15 -25.18
C ASP A 92 -1.90 -0.52 -23.98
N HIS A 93 -2.43 -1.34 -23.09
CA HIS A 93 -3.11 -0.94 -21.84
C HIS A 93 -2.20 -1.06 -20.62
N TYR A 94 -0.98 -0.55 -20.73
CA TYR A 94 0.11 -0.67 -19.75
C TYR A 94 -0.33 -0.40 -18.29
N LEU A 95 -0.99 0.74 -18.02
CA LEU A 95 -1.38 1.12 -16.65
C LEU A 95 -2.40 0.13 -16.06
N ASP A 96 -3.37 -0.31 -16.85
CA ASP A 96 -4.37 -1.28 -16.40
C ASP A 96 -3.73 -2.62 -16.09
N LYS A 97 -2.80 -3.05 -16.95
CA LYS A 97 -2.06 -4.31 -16.76
C LYS A 97 -1.20 -4.28 -15.49
N VAL A 98 -0.49 -3.18 -15.24
CA VAL A 98 0.31 -3.02 -14.02
C VAL A 98 -0.58 -3.06 -12.78
N ILE A 99 -1.72 -2.35 -12.78
CA ILE A 99 -2.64 -2.33 -11.64
C ILE A 99 -3.19 -3.72 -11.35
N ASP A 100 -3.66 -4.44 -12.39
CA ASP A 100 -4.23 -5.77 -12.20
C ASP A 100 -3.21 -6.78 -11.69
N ASP A 101 -2.02 -6.80 -12.30
CA ASP A 101 -0.94 -7.70 -11.89
C ASP A 101 -0.43 -7.38 -10.47
N ALA A 102 -0.31 -6.08 -10.13
CA ALA A 102 0.04 -5.68 -8.78
C ALA A 102 -1.04 -6.12 -7.77
N ALA A 103 -2.32 -5.88 -8.09
CA ALA A 103 -3.41 -6.31 -7.21
C ALA A 103 -3.43 -7.84 -7.01
N ASN A 104 -3.14 -8.63 -8.06
CA ASN A 104 -3.01 -10.07 -7.95
C ASN A 104 -1.83 -10.49 -7.05
N TYR A 105 -0.67 -9.81 -7.21
CA TYR A 105 0.53 -10.10 -6.41
C TYR A 105 0.34 -9.76 -4.93
N PHE A 106 -0.33 -8.63 -4.62
CA PHE A 106 -0.55 -8.17 -3.25
C PHE A 106 -1.80 -8.79 -2.59
N ALA A 107 -2.72 -9.39 -3.34
CA ALA A 107 -3.97 -9.97 -2.82
C ALA A 107 -3.78 -10.94 -1.63
N PRO A 108 -2.77 -11.84 -1.61
CA PRO A 108 -2.53 -12.72 -0.46
C PRO A 108 -2.20 -12.00 0.86
N TYR A 109 -1.86 -10.71 0.77
CA TYR A 109 -1.48 -9.84 1.88
C TYR A 109 -2.48 -8.69 2.08
N GLY A 110 -3.56 -8.67 1.31
CA GLY A 110 -4.53 -7.56 1.26
C GLY A 110 -5.16 -7.24 2.61
N GLU A 111 -5.40 -8.24 3.46
CA GLU A 111 -5.93 -8.03 4.82
C GLU A 111 -4.97 -7.26 5.74
N ASN A 112 -3.67 -7.29 5.45
CA ASN A 112 -2.65 -6.62 6.22
C ASN A 112 -2.46 -5.16 5.81
N PHE A 113 -2.85 -4.79 4.57
CA PHE A 113 -2.71 -3.42 4.09
C PHE A 113 -3.72 -2.49 4.77
N ALA A 114 -3.20 -1.49 5.49
CA ALA A 114 -3.99 -0.44 6.11
C ALA A 114 -3.93 0.87 5.33
N PHE A 115 -2.76 1.24 4.82
CA PHE A 115 -2.59 2.57 4.24
C PHE A 115 -1.56 2.58 3.10
N LEU A 116 -1.86 3.39 2.09
CA LEU A 116 -0.99 3.68 0.95
C LEU A 116 -0.94 5.20 0.75
N VAL A 117 0.25 5.78 0.82
CA VAL A 117 0.51 7.17 0.46
C VAL A 117 0.70 7.29 -1.05
N VAL A 118 0.37 8.43 -1.62
CA VAL A 118 0.65 8.73 -3.04
C VAL A 118 2.07 9.24 -3.16
N GLY A 119 2.98 8.44 -3.71
CA GLY A 119 4.34 8.84 -4.00
C GLY A 119 4.45 9.77 -5.21
N ASN A 120 5.66 10.24 -5.48
CA ASN A 120 5.90 11.15 -6.61
C ASN A 120 5.71 10.49 -7.98
N HIS A 121 5.87 9.18 -8.07
CA HIS A 121 5.61 8.42 -9.29
C HIS A 121 4.12 8.37 -9.60
N GLU A 122 3.30 7.98 -8.64
CA GLU A 122 1.84 7.94 -8.79
C GLU A 122 1.25 9.35 -9.00
N ALA A 123 1.79 10.36 -8.30
CA ALA A 123 1.40 11.76 -8.49
C ALA A 123 1.71 12.25 -9.91
N SER A 124 2.82 11.80 -10.51
CA SER A 124 3.15 12.10 -11.91
C SER A 124 2.13 11.53 -12.88
N VAL A 125 1.67 10.30 -12.64
CA VAL A 125 0.59 9.69 -13.44
C VAL A 125 -0.71 10.47 -13.29
N SER A 126 -1.08 10.84 -12.07
CA SER A 126 -2.28 11.66 -11.82
C SER A 126 -2.24 12.98 -12.58
N LYS A 127 -1.09 13.65 -12.57
CA LYS A 127 -0.90 14.93 -13.27
C LYS A 127 -0.95 14.80 -14.80
N ARG A 128 -0.48 13.70 -15.38
CA ARG A 128 -0.29 13.52 -16.83
C ARG A 128 -1.42 12.76 -17.50
N CYS A 129 -2.04 11.84 -16.76
CA CYS A 129 -3.04 10.92 -17.28
C CYS A 129 -4.42 11.11 -16.64
N GLU A 130 -4.56 12.12 -15.75
CA GLU A 130 -5.82 12.46 -15.06
C GLU A 130 -6.47 11.25 -14.37
N THR A 131 -5.63 10.35 -13.82
CA THR A 131 -6.08 9.15 -13.11
C THR A 131 -5.30 8.94 -11.82
N ASN A 132 -6.02 8.62 -10.74
CA ASN A 132 -5.41 8.25 -9.46
C ASN A 132 -5.09 6.75 -9.45
N ILE A 133 -3.83 6.41 -9.78
CA ILE A 133 -3.40 5.02 -9.92
C ILE A 133 -3.36 4.30 -8.57
N SER A 134 -3.02 5.00 -7.48
CA SER A 134 -3.02 4.44 -6.13
C SER A 134 -4.43 4.03 -5.69
N GLN A 135 -5.43 4.88 -5.99
CA GLN A 135 -6.82 4.55 -5.69
C GLN A 135 -7.30 3.36 -6.53
N ARG A 136 -6.98 3.35 -7.82
CA ARG A 136 -7.34 2.23 -8.71
C ARG A 136 -6.70 0.91 -8.25
N PHE A 137 -5.44 0.94 -7.81
CA PHE A 137 -4.80 -0.23 -7.22
C PHE A 137 -5.53 -0.69 -5.95
N ALA A 138 -5.84 0.23 -5.02
CA ALA A 138 -6.55 -0.09 -3.78
C ALA A 138 -7.94 -0.70 -4.06
N ASP A 139 -8.67 -0.17 -5.04
CA ASP A 139 -9.99 -0.68 -5.44
C ASP A 139 -9.86 -2.09 -6.04
N GLN A 140 -8.88 -2.33 -6.90
CA GLN A 140 -8.61 -3.67 -7.45
C GLN A 140 -8.16 -4.64 -6.36
N LEU A 141 -7.33 -4.21 -5.40
CA LEU A 141 -6.93 -5.04 -4.27
C LEU A 141 -8.14 -5.46 -3.43
N LYS A 142 -9.09 -4.55 -3.16
CA LYS A 142 -10.34 -4.86 -2.45
C LYS A 142 -11.23 -5.84 -3.21
N LEU A 143 -11.27 -5.76 -4.55
CA LEU A 143 -12.01 -6.74 -5.36
C LEU A 143 -11.40 -8.15 -5.24
N LYS A 144 -10.06 -8.27 -5.20
CA LYS A 144 -9.36 -9.55 -5.09
C LYS A 144 -9.25 -10.06 -3.65
N CYS A 145 -9.28 -9.16 -2.67
CA CYS A 145 -9.27 -9.44 -1.24
C CYS A 145 -10.33 -8.58 -0.54
N PRO A 146 -11.61 -9.03 -0.49
CA PRO A 146 -12.71 -8.25 0.09
C PRO A 146 -12.53 -7.89 1.57
N ALA A 147 -11.65 -8.59 2.29
CA ALA A 147 -11.30 -8.28 3.68
C ALA A 147 -10.28 -7.12 3.81
N SER A 148 -9.71 -6.65 2.70
CA SER A 148 -8.76 -5.52 2.71
C SER A 148 -9.44 -4.22 3.12
N GLN A 149 -8.82 -3.55 4.10
CA GLN A 149 -9.27 -2.24 4.60
C GLN A 149 -8.35 -1.11 4.15
N ILE A 150 -7.57 -1.33 3.10
CA ILE A 150 -6.62 -0.34 2.58
C ILE A 150 -7.31 1.00 2.29
N HIS A 151 -6.74 2.08 2.83
CA HIS A 151 -7.07 3.46 2.47
C HIS A 151 -5.93 4.10 1.70
N VAL A 152 -6.26 5.02 0.82
CA VAL A 152 -5.28 5.82 0.08
C VAL A 152 -5.28 7.23 0.63
N GLY A 153 -4.09 7.72 0.98
CA GLY A 153 -3.86 9.08 1.42
C GLY A 153 -3.59 10.06 0.27
N GLY A 154 -3.18 11.27 0.63
CA GLY A 154 -2.61 12.25 -0.28
C GLY A 154 -1.09 12.07 -0.46
N ILE A 155 -0.44 13.10 -1.01
CA ILE A 155 1.03 13.21 -1.07
C ILE A 155 1.60 13.54 0.30
N THR A 156 0.82 14.23 1.12
CA THR A 156 1.11 14.57 2.51
C THR A 156 -0.12 14.31 3.36
N GLY A 157 0.07 14.07 4.65
CA GLY A 157 -1.03 13.84 5.59
C GLY A 157 -0.55 13.20 6.88
N TYR A 158 -1.49 12.90 7.74
CA TYR A 158 -1.20 12.32 9.05
C TYR A 158 -1.85 10.95 9.20
N ILE A 159 -1.10 10.01 9.76
CA ILE A 159 -1.58 8.70 10.16
C ILE A 159 -1.59 8.65 11.68
N ARG A 160 -2.75 8.38 12.26
CA ARG A 160 -2.88 8.12 13.70
C ARG A 160 -2.95 6.63 13.93
N LEU A 161 -1.97 6.08 14.62
CA LEU A 161 -2.06 4.73 15.19
C LEU A 161 -2.76 4.83 16.55
N ARG A 162 -3.96 4.31 16.66
CA ARG A 162 -4.72 4.28 17.90
C ARG A 162 -4.80 2.86 18.43
N PHE A 163 -4.35 2.68 19.65
CA PHE A 163 -4.39 1.41 20.36
C PHE A 163 -5.49 1.44 21.42
N ASP A 164 -6.45 0.55 21.29
CA ASP A 164 -7.50 0.30 22.26
C ASP A 164 -7.21 -1.06 22.91
N ILE A 165 -6.53 -1.03 24.06
CA ILE A 165 -6.10 -2.22 24.80
C ILE A 165 -6.95 -2.34 26.06
N ASP A 166 -7.96 -3.17 26.02
CA ASP A 166 -9.02 -3.29 27.05
C ASP A 166 -9.60 -1.91 27.39
N THR A 167 -9.35 -1.38 28.59
CA THR A 167 -9.82 -0.06 29.05
C THR A 167 -8.81 1.07 28.82
N THR A 168 -7.63 0.75 28.30
CA THR A 168 -6.55 1.74 28.07
C THR A 168 -6.51 2.15 26.62
N HIS A 169 -6.38 3.47 26.39
CA HIS A 169 -6.29 4.04 25.06
C HIS A 169 -5.01 4.87 24.93
N CYS A 170 -4.25 4.65 23.88
CA CYS A 170 -3.14 5.51 23.51
C CYS A 170 -3.09 5.71 22.00
N SER A 171 -2.45 6.77 21.54
CA SER A 171 -2.30 7.05 20.13
C SER A 171 -0.96 7.67 19.81
N TYR A 172 -0.45 7.38 18.61
CA TYR A 172 0.75 7.97 18.02
C TYR A 172 0.37 8.60 16.70
N LEU A 173 0.87 9.80 16.43
CA LEU A 173 0.71 10.49 15.14
C LEU A 173 2.00 10.32 14.35
N ILE A 174 1.86 9.96 13.08
CA ILE A 174 2.96 9.82 12.11
C ILE A 174 2.65 10.81 10.97
N ASP A 175 3.59 11.65 10.61
CA ASP A 175 3.59 12.60 9.48
C ASP A 175 4.62 12.20 8.40
#